data_bdf8fefaf29ac60ac93d357c6db1b404
#
_entry.id   bdf8fefaf29ac60ac93d357c6db1b404
#
_cell.length_a   1.000
_cell.length_b   1.000
_cell.length_c   1.000
_cell.angle_alpha   90.00
_cell.angle_beta   90.00
_cell.angle_gamma   90.00
#
_symmetry.space_group_name_H-M   'P 1'
#
loop_
_entity.id
_entity.type
_entity.pdbx_description
1 polymer ?
#
loop_
_entity_poly.entity_id
_entity_poly.type
_entity_poly.pdbx_seq_one_letter_code
_entity_poly.pdbx_strand_id
1 'polypeptide(L)'
;MNELRPKLFDVMKGYTKEQLIKDILSGIIVAIIALPLSIALAIASGVGPVQGLYTAIVAGFFISFFGGSRVQIGGPTAAFVVIIYGIVTTYGTDGLIVATIMAGIILCIMGLCHFGSLIKYIPYTITTGFTYGIAVTLFVGQIKDFLGLDMGAVPSEFIEKLGAYAANITTINPVTVAIGAVALVILILWPKVTDKLPGSLIAIIVTTAIVYFAKLPVNTIGSVYGELSSEFPSFHMPAFSYKLVQELISPAFTIAILAGIESLLSAVVSDGMIGDTHKSNAELIGQGLGNIFSGLFGGIPATGAIARTAANVRNGGRTPIAGITHCITLSIILVVLMPLASLIPMTTLAAVLLVVAWNMADWTSFFHLCKTAPKSDMIVLVATFFLTVFFDLVVAIEVGVVLAALLFMKRMAETADVTAWKYADEPDVTPGEAEKMRDIPHSIRVFEISGPLFFAAADEILTITSDKSTKVIVIRMRSVPAIDASAMRSLRDLAARAKKKHITLIFSHVNEQPMSVMKKDHFIELIGEEHFLPNIVEALDYAENMVADSGHKAAK
;
A
#
# COMPACT_ATOMS: atom_id res chain seq x y z
N MET A 1 -4.10 17.58 17.73
CA MET A 1 -5.53 17.83 17.48
C MET A 1 -5.85 18.33 16.06
N ASN A 2 -4.94 18.98 15.34
CA ASN A 2 -5.22 19.47 13.97
C ASN A 2 -5.22 18.34 12.90
N GLU A 3 -4.56 17.21 13.13
CA GLU A 3 -4.46 16.10 12.17
C GLU A 3 -5.72 15.24 12.07
N LEU A 4 -6.57 15.23 13.09
CA LEU A 4 -7.83 14.48 13.10
C LEU A 4 -9.03 15.29 12.62
N ARG A 5 -8.84 16.61 12.39
CA ARG A 5 -9.92 17.47 11.92
C ARG A 5 -10.17 17.25 10.43
N PRO A 6 -11.42 17.00 10.00
CA PRO A 6 -11.76 16.83 8.60
C PRO A 6 -11.33 18.03 7.75
N LYS A 7 -10.81 17.77 6.55
CA LYS A 7 -10.27 18.80 5.65
C LYS A 7 -11.35 19.78 5.17
N LEU A 8 -12.61 19.34 5.11
CA LEU A 8 -13.76 20.18 4.75
C LEU A 8 -13.80 21.49 5.55
N PHE A 9 -13.63 21.41 6.88
CA PHE A 9 -13.71 22.59 7.74
C PHE A 9 -12.54 23.56 7.55
N ASP A 10 -11.41 23.09 7.01
CA ASP A 10 -10.26 23.95 6.74
C ASP A 10 -10.45 24.72 5.41
N VAL A 11 -10.96 24.02 4.39
CA VAL A 11 -11.10 24.60 3.04
C VAL A 11 -12.31 25.49 2.86
N MET A 12 -13.31 25.39 3.75
CA MET A 12 -14.46 26.30 3.72
C MET A 12 -14.11 27.74 4.11
N LYS A 13 -12.96 27.96 4.76
CA LYS A 13 -12.46 29.30 5.02
C LYS A 13 -11.96 29.94 3.72
N GLY A 14 -12.68 30.94 3.20
CA GLY A 14 -12.36 31.60 1.93
C GLY A 14 -12.94 30.91 0.68
N TYR A 15 -13.93 30.03 0.86
CA TYR A 15 -14.62 29.36 -0.24
C TYR A 15 -15.40 30.34 -1.11
N THR A 16 -15.17 30.32 -2.43
CA THR A 16 -15.75 31.27 -3.38
C THR A 16 -16.90 30.66 -4.17
N LYS A 17 -17.82 31.51 -4.67
CA LYS A 17 -18.92 31.05 -5.55
C LYS A 17 -18.39 30.43 -6.86
N GLU A 18 -17.29 30.92 -7.39
CA GLU A 18 -16.67 30.37 -8.58
C GLU A 18 -16.20 28.92 -8.34
N GLN A 19 -15.56 28.68 -7.18
CA GLN A 19 -15.12 27.34 -6.82
C GLN A 19 -16.31 26.40 -6.55
N LEU A 20 -17.40 26.91 -5.97
CA LEU A 20 -18.64 26.14 -5.78
C LEU A 20 -19.17 25.59 -7.11
N ILE A 21 -19.24 26.44 -8.14
CA ILE A 21 -19.71 26.02 -9.47
C ILE A 21 -18.79 24.94 -10.05
N LYS A 22 -17.47 25.11 -9.94
CA LYS A 22 -16.49 24.12 -10.41
C LYS A 22 -16.62 22.79 -9.67
N ASP A 23 -16.79 22.83 -8.35
CA ASP A 23 -16.97 21.62 -7.52
C ASP A 23 -18.30 20.90 -7.87
N ILE A 24 -19.38 21.63 -8.07
CA ILE A 24 -20.66 21.04 -8.50
C ILE A 24 -20.53 20.39 -9.88
N LEU A 25 -19.97 21.09 -10.86
CA LEU A 25 -19.80 20.53 -12.21
C LEU A 25 -18.89 19.30 -12.19
N SER A 26 -17.78 19.38 -11.46
CA SER A 26 -16.88 18.24 -11.30
C SER A 26 -17.56 17.04 -10.63
N GLY A 27 -18.32 17.28 -9.54
CA GLY A 27 -19.05 16.23 -8.85
C GLY A 27 -20.07 15.52 -9.76
N ILE A 28 -20.81 16.26 -10.58
CA ILE A 28 -21.75 15.70 -11.57
C ILE A 28 -21.00 14.83 -12.60
N ILE A 29 -19.92 15.35 -13.19
CA ILE A 29 -19.12 14.62 -14.18
C ILE A 29 -18.57 13.32 -13.59
N VAL A 30 -18.03 13.39 -12.37
CA VAL A 30 -17.49 12.21 -11.71
C VAL A 30 -18.57 11.20 -11.34
N ALA A 31 -19.79 11.63 -10.98
CA ALA A 31 -20.91 10.74 -10.74
C ALA A 31 -21.30 9.95 -11.99
N ILE A 32 -21.32 10.61 -13.15
CA ILE A 32 -21.58 9.97 -14.45
C ILE A 32 -20.50 8.91 -14.77
N ILE A 33 -19.23 9.22 -14.49
CA ILE A 33 -18.11 8.26 -14.68
C ILE A 33 -18.24 7.08 -13.71
N ALA A 34 -18.62 7.34 -12.46
CA ALA A 34 -18.66 6.35 -11.39
C ALA A 34 -19.83 5.37 -11.52
N LEU A 35 -20.94 5.79 -12.12
CA LEU A 35 -22.17 4.99 -12.21
C LEU A 35 -21.95 3.60 -12.82
N PRO A 36 -21.46 3.46 -14.09
CA PRO A 36 -21.28 2.15 -14.68
C PRO A 36 -20.25 1.30 -13.95
N LEU A 37 -19.20 1.93 -13.45
CA LEU A 37 -18.13 1.24 -12.74
C LEU A 37 -18.62 0.70 -11.39
N SER A 38 -19.41 1.46 -10.66
CA SER A 38 -19.95 1.01 -9.36
C SER A 38 -20.90 -0.19 -9.52
N ILE A 39 -21.73 -0.18 -10.54
CA ILE A 39 -22.61 -1.31 -10.88
C ILE A 39 -21.79 -2.54 -11.27
N ALA A 40 -20.83 -2.37 -12.19
CA ALA A 40 -20.00 -3.46 -12.68
C ALA A 40 -19.15 -4.11 -11.57
N LEU A 41 -18.59 -3.31 -10.66
CA LEU A 41 -17.79 -3.79 -9.54
C LEU A 41 -18.64 -4.56 -8.51
N ALA A 42 -19.86 -4.13 -8.25
CA ALA A 42 -20.77 -4.85 -7.37
C ALA A 42 -21.11 -6.24 -7.96
N ILE A 43 -21.46 -6.29 -9.22
CA ILE A 43 -21.75 -7.54 -9.94
C ILE A 43 -20.53 -8.47 -9.93
N ALA A 44 -19.35 -7.95 -10.26
CA ALA A 44 -18.10 -8.72 -10.25
C ALA A 44 -17.74 -9.24 -8.83
N SER A 45 -18.19 -8.54 -7.81
CA SER A 45 -18.04 -8.94 -6.39
C SER A 45 -19.07 -9.97 -5.92
N GLY A 46 -19.96 -10.42 -6.79
CA GLY A 46 -21.00 -11.42 -6.46
C GLY A 46 -22.19 -10.86 -5.69
N VAL A 47 -22.39 -9.55 -5.66
CA VAL A 47 -23.54 -8.88 -5.06
C VAL A 47 -24.41 -8.23 -6.12
N GLY A 48 -25.59 -7.74 -5.72
CA GLY A 48 -26.48 -7.06 -6.65
C GLY A 48 -25.92 -5.72 -7.13
N PRO A 49 -26.36 -5.25 -8.31
CA PRO A 49 -25.83 -4.03 -8.95
C PRO A 49 -26.06 -2.77 -8.11
N VAL A 50 -27.12 -2.72 -7.31
CA VAL A 50 -27.52 -1.55 -6.51
C VAL A 50 -26.56 -1.31 -5.33
N GLN A 51 -25.98 -2.39 -4.76
CA GLN A 51 -25.05 -2.31 -3.63
C GLN A 51 -23.82 -1.47 -3.94
N GLY A 52 -23.34 -1.50 -5.19
CA GLY A 52 -22.24 -0.64 -5.62
C GLY A 52 -22.59 0.85 -5.64
N LEU A 53 -23.84 1.18 -5.97
CA LEU A 53 -24.33 2.56 -5.90
C LEU A 53 -24.55 3.00 -4.47
N TYR A 54 -25.10 2.13 -3.61
CA TYR A 54 -25.24 2.41 -2.19
C TYR A 54 -23.88 2.74 -1.55
N THR A 55 -22.84 1.97 -1.91
CA THR A 55 -21.48 2.24 -1.47
C THR A 55 -20.98 3.60 -1.96
N ALA A 56 -21.15 3.90 -3.24
CA ALA A 56 -20.67 5.17 -3.81
C ALA A 56 -21.39 6.39 -3.21
N ILE A 57 -22.68 6.24 -2.86
CA ILE A 57 -23.50 7.27 -2.23
C ILE A 57 -23.11 7.42 -0.75
N VAL A 58 -23.24 6.34 0.03
CA VAL A 58 -23.11 6.40 1.49
C VAL A 58 -21.64 6.56 1.88
N ALA A 59 -20.77 5.61 1.50
CA ALA A 59 -19.36 5.72 1.85
C ALA A 59 -18.73 6.96 1.24
N GLY A 60 -19.05 7.28 -0.02
CA GLY A 60 -18.56 8.48 -0.69
C GLY A 60 -18.87 9.77 0.08
N PHE A 61 -20.09 9.87 0.63
CA PHE A 61 -20.49 11.00 1.47
C PHE A 61 -19.64 11.11 2.75
N PHE A 62 -19.53 10.02 3.52
CA PHE A 62 -18.76 10.02 4.77
C PHE A 62 -17.28 10.28 4.53
N ILE A 63 -16.69 9.69 3.49
CA ILE A 63 -15.29 9.91 3.10
C ILE A 63 -15.06 11.38 2.73
N SER A 64 -15.96 11.98 1.91
CA SER A 64 -15.83 13.38 1.52
C SER A 64 -16.04 14.34 2.69
N PHE A 65 -16.96 14.02 3.61
CA PHE A 65 -17.28 14.91 4.74
C PHE A 65 -16.24 14.83 5.87
N PHE A 66 -15.82 13.63 6.25
CA PHE A 66 -14.93 13.39 7.40
C PHE A 66 -13.47 13.15 7.02
N GLY A 67 -13.17 12.94 5.73
CA GLY A 67 -11.83 12.64 5.25
C GLY A 67 -10.82 13.77 5.40
N GLY A 68 -9.56 13.41 5.25
CA GLY A 68 -8.41 14.30 5.35
C GLY A 68 -7.95 14.90 4.03
N SER A 69 -8.48 14.45 2.88
CA SER A 69 -8.17 14.97 1.56
C SER A 69 -9.19 16.03 1.11
N ARG A 70 -8.73 16.99 0.30
CA ARG A 70 -9.60 18.02 -0.28
C ARG A 70 -10.47 17.50 -1.42
N VAL A 71 -9.99 16.53 -2.17
CA VAL A 71 -10.53 16.18 -3.49
C VAL A 71 -10.85 14.70 -3.64
N GLN A 72 -10.65 13.91 -2.58
CA GLN A 72 -10.88 12.47 -2.60
C GLN A 72 -12.31 12.12 -2.95
N ILE A 73 -12.47 11.19 -3.88
CA ILE A 73 -13.75 10.58 -4.21
C ILE A 73 -13.72 9.13 -3.75
N GLY A 74 -14.54 8.80 -2.77
CA GLY A 74 -14.66 7.45 -2.24
C GLY A 74 -15.74 6.63 -2.95
N GLY A 75 -15.62 5.29 -2.82
CA GLY A 75 -16.61 4.35 -3.36
C GLY A 75 -16.02 2.96 -3.59
N PRO A 76 -16.76 2.05 -4.24
CA PRO A 76 -16.27 0.71 -4.52
C PRO A 76 -15.10 0.76 -5.52
N THR A 77 -14.09 -0.09 -5.32
CA THR A 77 -12.93 -0.21 -6.21
C THR A 77 -12.70 -1.64 -6.64
N ALA A 78 -11.96 -1.81 -7.73
CA ALA A 78 -11.64 -3.13 -8.29
C ALA A 78 -10.77 -3.97 -7.34
N ALA A 79 -10.00 -3.33 -6.46
CA ALA A 79 -9.15 -4.00 -5.50
C ALA A 79 -9.90 -4.91 -4.53
N PHE A 80 -11.14 -4.57 -4.21
CA PHE A 80 -11.96 -5.37 -3.29
C PHE A 80 -12.73 -6.50 -3.95
N VAL A 81 -12.83 -6.55 -5.28
CA VAL A 81 -13.68 -7.52 -5.98
C VAL A 81 -13.39 -8.96 -5.55
N VAL A 82 -12.13 -9.34 -5.51
CA VAL A 82 -11.71 -10.72 -5.20
C VAL A 82 -12.04 -11.08 -3.75
N ILE A 83 -11.71 -10.20 -2.79
CA ILE A 83 -11.95 -10.47 -1.38
C ILE A 83 -13.45 -10.45 -1.05
N ILE A 84 -14.21 -9.52 -1.65
CA ILE A 84 -15.67 -9.46 -1.47
C ILE A 84 -16.30 -10.73 -2.02
N TYR A 85 -15.91 -11.15 -3.22
CA TYR A 85 -16.43 -12.37 -3.84
C TYR A 85 -16.18 -13.60 -2.95
N GLY A 86 -14.98 -13.73 -2.40
CA GLY A 86 -14.62 -14.81 -1.45
C GLY A 86 -15.49 -14.79 -0.19
N ILE A 87 -15.71 -13.60 0.41
CA ILE A 87 -16.55 -13.47 1.59
C ILE A 87 -18.01 -13.80 1.27
N VAL A 88 -18.54 -13.29 0.17
CA VAL A 88 -19.94 -13.52 -0.24
C VAL A 88 -20.21 -15.00 -0.52
N THR A 89 -19.31 -15.68 -1.20
CA THR A 89 -19.46 -17.12 -1.50
C THR A 89 -19.41 -18.00 -0.26
N THR A 90 -18.63 -17.59 0.76
CA THR A 90 -18.43 -18.40 1.98
C THR A 90 -19.43 -18.04 3.09
N TYR A 91 -19.69 -16.74 3.29
CA TYR A 91 -20.44 -16.23 4.45
C TYR A 91 -21.71 -15.46 4.06
N GLY A 92 -22.00 -15.36 2.76
CA GLY A 92 -23.15 -14.61 2.27
C GLY A 92 -23.01 -13.09 2.40
N THR A 93 -24.10 -12.39 2.10
CA THR A 93 -24.18 -10.92 2.18
C THR A 93 -24.09 -10.40 3.61
N ASP A 94 -24.67 -11.11 4.58
CA ASP A 94 -24.60 -10.72 6.00
C ASP A 94 -23.15 -10.78 6.52
N GLY A 95 -22.37 -11.80 6.12
CA GLY A 95 -20.95 -11.88 6.43
C GLY A 95 -20.16 -10.73 5.82
N LEU A 96 -20.49 -10.32 4.61
CA LEU A 96 -19.88 -9.15 3.98
C LEU A 96 -20.16 -7.85 4.74
N ILE A 97 -21.42 -7.64 5.16
CA ILE A 97 -21.81 -6.47 5.96
C ILE A 97 -20.99 -6.41 7.26
N VAL A 98 -20.90 -7.54 7.98
CA VAL A 98 -20.12 -7.63 9.23
C VAL A 98 -18.63 -7.33 8.96
N ALA A 99 -18.03 -7.94 7.94
CA ALA A 99 -16.63 -7.72 7.57
C ALA A 99 -16.37 -6.24 7.21
N THR A 100 -17.29 -5.61 6.48
CA THR A 100 -17.19 -4.20 6.09
C THR A 100 -17.25 -3.27 7.30
N ILE A 101 -18.17 -3.51 8.24
CA ILE A 101 -18.26 -2.74 9.49
C ILE A 101 -17.00 -2.93 10.33
N MET A 102 -16.51 -4.18 10.49
CA MET A 102 -15.28 -4.47 11.23
C MET A 102 -14.09 -3.77 10.60
N ALA A 103 -13.95 -3.80 9.29
CA ALA A 103 -12.89 -3.09 8.57
C ALA A 103 -12.96 -1.57 8.82
N GLY A 104 -14.17 -1.01 8.80
CA GLY A 104 -14.39 0.39 9.12
C GLY A 104 -13.98 0.76 10.55
N ILE A 105 -14.28 -0.09 11.53
CA ILE A 105 -13.86 0.09 12.94
C ILE A 105 -12.33 0.04 13.03
N ILE A 106 -11.68 -0.92 12.36
CA ILE A 106 -10.22 -1.04 12.34
C ILE A 106 -9.59 0.23 11.76
N LEU A 107 -10.11 0.75 10.63
CA LEU A 107 -9.64 1.99 10.02
C LEU A 107 -9.79 3.21 10.96
N CYS A 108 -10.92 3.32 11.65
CA CYS A 108 -11.11 4.37 12.67
C CYS A 108 -10.08 4.27 13.79
N ILE A 109 -9.82 3.06 14.31
CA ILE A 109 -8.80 2.84 15.33
C ILE A 109 -7.42 3.20 14.80
N MET A 110 -7.06 2.78 13.57
CA MET A 110 -5.80 3.15 12.94
C MET A 110 -5.62 4.67 12.82
N GLY A 111 -6.68 5.39 12.43
CA GLY A 111 -6.66 6.84 12.34
C GLY A 111 -6.48 7.52 13.71
N LEU A 112 -7.20 7.05 14.74
CA LEU A 112 -7.08 7.55 16.12
C LEU A 112 -5.72 7.25 16.74
N CYS A 113 -5.13 6.10 16.44
CA CYS A 113 -3.79 5.72 16.88
C CYS A 113 -2.66 6.36 16.06
N HIS A 114 -2.96 7.28 15.14
CA HIS A 114 -2.01 7.98 14.29
C HIS A 114 -1.21 7.06 13.33
N PHE A 115 -1.82 5.96 12.89
CA PHE A 115 -1.20 4.99 11.99
C PHE A 115 -1.19 5.43 10.52
N GLY A 116 -1.76 6.60 10.19
CA GLY A 116 -1.70 7.14 8.83
C GLY A 116 -0.28 7.33 8.29
N SER A 117 0.70 7.56 9.17
CA SER A 117 2.11 7.62 8.78
C SER A 117 2.76 6.25 8.57
N LEU A 118 2.19 5.15 9.09
CA LEU A 118 2.77 3.81 8.97
C LEU A 118 2.60 3.22 7.58
N ILE A 119 1.58 3.62 6.83
CA ILE A 119 1.33 3.12 5.48
C ILE A 119 2.48 3.41 4.53
N LYS A 120 3.25 4.49 4.76
CA LYS A 120 4.47 4.78 4.00
C LYS A 120 5.57 3.73 4.16
N TYR A 121 5.48 2.85 5.17
CA TYR A 121 6.43 1.75 5.38
C TYR A 121 6.04 0.47 4.64
N ILE A 122 4.89 0.42 3.97
CA ILE A 122 4.53 -0.71 3.11
C ILE A 122 5.32 -0.57 1.81
N PRO A 123 6.19 -1.56 1.47
CA PRO A 123 7.00 -1.49 0.28
C PRO A 123 6.15 -1.40 -1.00
N TYR A 124 6.59 -0.55 -1.93
CA TYR A 124 5.96 -0.38 -3.24
C TYR A 124 5.81 -1.69 -4.02
N THR A 125 6.75 -2.62 -3.84
CA THR A 125 6.73 -3.94 -4.49
C THR A 125 5.55 -4.81 -4.05
N ILE A 126 5.10 -4.69 -2.80
CA ILE A 126 3.91 -5.40 -2.32
C ILE A 126 2.66 -4.83 -2.98
N THR A 127 2.48 -3.49 -2.91
CA THR A 127 1.31 -2.83 -3.49
C THR A 127 1.22 -3.07 -4.98
N THR A 128 2.34 -3.05 -5.68
CA THR A 128 2.43 -3.36 -7.10
C THR A 128 2.09 -4.83 -7.37
N GLY A 129 2.71 -5.77 -6.64
CA GLY A 129 2.48 -7.20 -6.82
C GLY A 129 1.02 -7.60 -6.68
N PHE A 130 0.34 -7.17 -5.61
CA PHE A 130 -1.07 -7.49 -5.44
C PHE A 130 -1.97 -6.77 -6.45
N THR A 131 -1.66 -5.53 -6.85
CA THR A 131 -2.45 -4.81 -7.86
C THR A 131 -2.45 -5.56 -9.19
N TYR A 132 -1.30 -6.08 -9.63
CA TYR A 132 -1.23 -6.92 -10.83
C TYR A 132 -1.97 -8.25 -10.66
N GLY A 133 -1.85 -8.89 -9.50
CA GLY A 133 -2.59 -10.10 -9.19
C GLY A 133 -4.10 -9.88 -9.26
N ILE A 134 -4.60 -8.79 -8.66
CA ILE A 134 -6.01 -8.39 -8.74
C ILE A 134 -6.42 -8.12 -10.20
N ALA A 135 -5.60 -7.44 -10.97
CA ALA A 135 -5.91 -7.15 -12.37
C ALA A 135 -6.08 -8.44 -13.20
N VAL A 136 -5.22 -9.44 -12.99
CA VAL A 136 -5.34 -10.75 -13.66
C VAL A 136 -6.60 -11.49 -13.21
N THR A 137 -6.88 -11.55 -11.92
CA THR A 137 -8.06 -12.25 -11.41
C THR A 137 -9.36 -11.54 -11.81
N LEU A 138 -9.37 -10.20 -11.83
CA LEU A 138 -10.50 -9.41 -12.32
C LEU A 138 -10.74 -9.67 -13.81
N PHE A 139 -9.66 -9.66 -14.62
CA PHE A 139 -9.74 -9.94 -16.07
C PHE A 139 -10.33 -11.33 -16.33
N VAL A 140 -9.82 -12.35 -15.67
CA VAL A 140 -10.31 -13.73 -15.80
C VAL A 140 -11.76 -13.84 -15.31
N GLY A 141 -12.13 -13.10 -14.27
CA GLY A 141 -13.50 -13.06 -13.74
C GLY A 141 -14.55 -12.59 -14.77
N GLN A 142 -14.15 -11.84 -15.79
CA GLN A 142 -15.08 -11.30 -16.80
C GLN A 142 -15.34 -12.25 -17.97
N ILE A 143 -14.60 -13.36 -18.08
CA ILE A 143 -14.68 -14.28 -19.24
C ILE A 143 -16.09 -14.83 -19.42
N LYS A 144 -16.78 -15.23 -18.36
CA LYS A 144 -18.15 -15.75 -18.42
C LYS A 144 -19.09 -14.77 -19.11
N ASP A 145 -19.16 -13.54 -18.62
CA ASP A 145 -20.13 -12.55 -19.07
C ASP A 145 -19.75 -11.95 -20.43
N PHE A 146 -18.44 -11.85 -20.69
CA PHE A 146 -17.95 -11.36 -21.99
C PHE A 146 -18.20 -12.35 -23.13
N LEU A 147 -17.98 -13.64 -22.88
CA LEU A 147 -18.22 -14.70 -23.86
C LEU A 147 -19.69 -15.18 -23.88
N GLY A 148 -20.48 -14.80 -22.88
CA GLY A 148 -21.87 -15.25 -22.72
C GLY A 148 -21.97 -16.75 -22.46
N LEU A 149 -21.07 -17.30 -21.63
CA LEU A 149 -21.04 -18.73 -21.31
C LEU A 149 -22.28 -19.14 -20.51
N ASP A 150 -22.95 -20.20 -20.95
CA ASP A 150 -24.04 -20.81 -20.20
C ASP A 150 -23.47 -21.79 -19.17
N MET A 151 -23.28 -21.31 -17.95
CA MET A 151 -22.73 -22.05 -16.83
C MET A 151 -23.33 -21.55 -15.51
N GLY A 152 -23.34 -22.40 -14.51
CA GLY A 152 -23.82 -22.08 -13.17
C GLY A 152 -22.95 -21.04 -12.44
N ALA A 153 -22.90 -21.14 -11.11
CA ALA A 153 -22.04 -20.28 -10.30
C ALA A 153 -20.57 -20.46 -10.69
N VAL A 154 -19.85 -19.35 -10.74
CA VAL A 154 -18.40 -19.35 -11.05
C VAL A 154 -17.65 -19.72 -9.76
N PRO A 155 -16.72 -20.70 -9.79
CA PRO A 155 -15.89 -21.02 -8.64
C PRO A 155 -15.09 -19.81 -8.15
N SER A 156 -14.81 -19.73 -6.85
CA SER A 156 -13.99 -18.67 -6.27
C SER A 156 -12.50 -18.82 -6.59
N GLU A 157 -11.99 -20.05 -6.57
CA GLU A 157 -10.59 -20.35 -6.82
C GLU A 157 -10.18 -20.18 -8.29
N PHE A 158 -9.01 -19.60 -8.51
CA PHE A 158 -8.54 -19.21 -9.85
C PHE A 158 -8.42 -20.40 -10.82
N ILE A 159 -7.85 -21.52 -10.38
CA ILE A 159 -7.64 -22.72 -11.23
C ILE A 159 -8.97 -23.40 -11.53
N GLU A 160 -9.83 -23.55 -10.53
CA GLU A 160 -11.16 -24.13 -10.71
C GLU A 160 -12.02 -23.29 -11.67
N LYS A 161 -11.90 -21.96 -11.56
CA LYS A 161 -12.54 -20.99 -12.46
C LYS A 161 -12.12 -21.21 -13.91
N LEU A 162 -10.82 -21.34 -14.16
CA LEU A 162 -10.30 -21.62 -15.51
C LEU A 162 -10.79 -22.97 -16.02
N GLY A 163 -10.81 -23.99 -15.18
CA GLY A 163 -11.34 -25.32 -15.50
C GLY A 163 -12.83 -25.27 -15.87
N ALA A 164 -13.63 -24.51 -15.10
CA ALA A 164 -15.05 -24.32 -15.36
C ALA A 164 -15.31 -23.59 -16.70
N TYR A 165 -14.50 -22.58 -17.03
CA TYR A 165 -14.59 -21.90 -18.33
C TYR A 165 -14.21 -22.84 -19.48
N ALA A 166 -13.13 -23.61 -19.35
CA ALA A 166 -12.72 -24.57 -20.35
C ALA A 166 -13.78 -25.65 -20.63
N ALA A 167 -14.44 -26.14 -19.57
CA ALA A 167 -15.51 -27.12 -19.67
C ALA A 167 -16.76 -26.57 -20.40
N ASN A 168 -17.02 -25.27 -20.31
CA ASN A 168 -18.22 -24.64 -20.90
C ASN A 168 -17.89 -23.77 -22.13
N ILE A 169 -16.68 -23.87 -22.70
CA ILE A 169 -16.22 -23.05 -23.82
C ILE A 169 -17.10 -23.21 -25.08
N THR A 170 -17.72 -24.39 -25.24
CA THR A 170 -18.60 -24.67 -26.38
C THR A 170 -19.94 -23.94 -26.31
N THR A 171 -20.29 -23.34 -25.16
CA THR A 171 -21.53 -22.58 -24.99
C THR A 171 -21.39 -21.08 -25.33
N ILE A 172 -20.26 -20.66 -25.92
CA ILE A 172 -20.02 -19.27 -26.34
C ILE A 172 -21.21 -18.76 -27.18
N ASN A 173 -21.72 -17.56 -26.79
CA ASN A 173 -22.75 -16.88 -27.55
C ASN A 173 -22.09 -15.83 -28.49
N PRO A 174 -22.08 -16.07 -29.82
CA PRO A 174 -21.43 -15.15 -30.76
C PRO A 174 -22.03 -13.74 -30.78
N VAL A 175 -23.34 -13.61 -30.49
CA VAL A 175 -24.01 -12.30 -30.44
C VAL A 175 -23.52 -11.52 -29.19
N THR A 176 -23.40 -12.18 -28.06
CA THR A 176 -22.87 -11.59 -26.84
C THR A 176 -21.43 -11.12 -27.05
N VAL A 177 -20.58 -11.94 -27.68
CA VAL A 177 -19.20 -11.58 -28.01
C VAL A 177 -19.14 -10.38 -28.95
N ALA A 178 -19.99 -10.33 -29.99
CA ALA A 178 -20.04 -9.21 -30.90
C ALA A 178 -20.39 -7.89 -30.20
N ILE A 179 -21.38 -7.89 -29.29
CA ILE A 179 -21.74 -6.71 -28.50
C ILE A 179 -20.59 -6.32 -27.56
N GLY A 180 -19.95 -7.29 -26.90
CA GLY A 180 -18.77 -7.05 -26.09
C GLY A 180 -17.61 -6.44 -26.87
N ALA A 181 -17.37 -6.94 -28.09
CA ALA A 181 -16.34 -6.38 -29.00
C ALA A 181 -16.66 -4.94 -29.39
N VAL A 182 -17.93 -4.63 -29.70
CA VAL A 182 -18.37 -3.24 -30.00
C VAL A 182 -18.08 -2.36 -28.79
N ALA A 183 -18.43 -2.82 -27.56
CA ALA A 183 -18.15 -2.09 -26.34
C ALA A 183 -16.63 -1.83 -26.17
N LEU A 184 -15.78 -2.85 -26.37
CA LEU A 184 -14.31 -2.71 -26.30
C LEU A 184 -13.78 -1.70 -27.32
N VAL A 185 -14.25 -1.75 -28.55
CA VAL A 185 -13.84 -0.80 -29.59
C VAL A 185 -14.18 0.63 -29.18
N ILE A 186 -15.39 0.86 -28.64
CA ILE A 186 -15.79 2.18 -28.14
C ILE A 186 -14.87 2.59 -26.99
N LEU A 187 -14.65 1.74 -25.99
CA LEU A 187 -13.83 2.03 -24.83
C LEU A 187 -12.38 2.39 -25.17
N ILE A 188 -11.79 1.74 -26.18
CA ILE A 188 -10.41 1.96 -26.62
C ILE A 188 -10.28 3.19 -27.53
N LEU A 189 -11.26 3.43 -28.41
CA LEU A 189 -11.16 4.52 -29.41
C LEU A 189 -11.73 5.84 -28.90
N TRP A 190 -12.75 5.82 -28.02
CA TRP A 190 -13.42 7.03 -27.57
C TRP A 190 -12.51 8.05 -26.89
N PRO A 191 -11.55 7.67 -26.05
CA PRO A 191 -10.61 8.62 -25.45
C PRO A 191 -9.75 9.38 -26.46
N LYS A 192 -9.62 8.86 -27.70
CA LYS A 192 -8.94 9.55 -28.81
C LYS A 192 -9.83 10.61 -29.50
N VAL A 193 -11.14 10.51 -29.31
CA VAL A 193 -12.13 11.44 -29.89
C VAL A 193 -12.41 12.60 -28.95
N THR A 194 -12.63 12.31 -27.65
CA THR A 194 -12.90 13.33 -26.64
C THR A 194 -12.64 12.81 -25.23
N ASP A 195 -12.05 13.67 -24.39
CA ASP A 195 -11.84 13.42 -22.96
C ASP A 195 -13.00 13.96 -22.10
N LYS A 196 -13.97 14.66 -22.72
CA LYS A 196 -15.07 15.31 -21.97
C LYS A 196 -16.14 14.34 -21.51
N LEU A 197 -16.35 13.26 -22.25
CA LEU A 197 -17.34 12.24 -21.93
C LEU A 197 -16.66 10.89 -21.72
N PRO A 198 -16.98 10.14 -20.65
CA PRO A 198 -16.36 8.85 -20.39
C PRO A 198 -16.77 7.82 -21.44
N GLY A 199 -15.78 7.10 -22.01
CA GLY A 199 -16.03 6.06 -22.99
C GLY A 199 -16.93 4.94 -22.48
N SER A 200 -16.92 4.64 -21.18
CA SER A 200 -17.80 3.66 -20.55
C SER A 200 -19.28 4.04 -20.65
N LEU A 201 -19.60 5.32 -20.47
CA LEU A 201 -20.98 5.81 -20.63
C LEU A 201 -21.46 5.63 -22.07
N ILE A 202 -20.63 6.02 -23.04
CA ILE A 202 -20.97 5.89 -24.46
C ILE A 202 -21.12 4.43 -24.87
N ALA A 203 -20.20 3.56 -24.43
CA ALA A 203 -20.30 2.12 -24.66
C ALA A 203 -21.62 1.55 -24.15
N ILE A 204 -22.01 1.91 -22.91
CA ILE A 204 -23.28 1.46 -22.34
C ILE A 204 -24.46 1.97 -23.14
N ILE A 205 -24.54 3.26 -23.47
CA ILE A 205 -25.67 3.83 -24.21
C ILE A 205 -25.80 3.17 -25.58
N VAL A 206 -24.70 3.06 -26.33
CA VAL A 206 -24.71 2.51 -27.68
C VAL A 206 -25.06 1.04 -27.70
N THR A 207 -24.41 0.23 -26.86
CA THR A 207 -24.67 -1.23 -26.84
C THR A 207 -26.06 -1.55 -26.28
N THR A 208 -26.54 -0.81 -25.26
CA THR A 208 -27.90 -0.96 -24.77
C THR A 208 -28.93 -0.62 -25.85
N ALA A 209 -28.73 0.48 -26.59
CA ALA A 209 -29.60 0.83 -27.68
C ALA A 209 -29.61 -0.26 -28.78
N ILE A 210 -28.45 -0.78 -29.19
CA ILE A 210 -28.34 -1.86 -30.16
C ILE A 210 -29.12 -3.09 -29.69
N VAL A 211 -28.87 -3.56 -28.47
CA VAL A 211 -29.52 -4.78 -27.91
C VAL A 211 -31.02 -4.59 -27.79
N TYR A 212 -31.47 -3.43 -27.29
CA TYR A 212 -32.88 -3.13 -27.08
C TYR A 212 -33.68 -3.03 -28.40
N PHE A 213 -33.21 -2.22 -29.39
CA PHE A 213 -33.91 -2.01 -30.65
C PHE A 213 -33.82 -3.20 -31.60
N ALA A 214 -32.69 -3.90 -31.63
CA ALA A 214 -32.52 -5.10 -32.46
C ALA A 214 -33.06 -6.37 -31.77
N LYS A 215 -33.54 -6.28 -30.50
CA LYS A 215 -34.06 -7.41 -29.71
C LYS A 215 -33.12 -8.61 -29.66
N LEU A 216 -31.83 -8.35 -29.47
CA LEU A 216 -30.81 -9.39 -29.51
C LEU A 216 -30.89 -10.28 -28.26
N PRO A 217 -30.65 -11.60 -28.39
CA PRO A 217 -30.65 -12.54 -27.27
C PRO A 217 -29.38 -12.44 -26.44
N VAL A 218 -29.21 -11.33 -25.71
CA VAL A 218 -28.05 -11.05 -24.85
C VAL A 218 -28.55 -10.82 -23.43
N ASN A 219 -27.86 -11.40 -22.46
CA ASN A 219 -28.19 -11.19 -21.05
C ASN A 219 -27.99 -9.72 -20.66
N THR A 220 -29.02 -9.14 -20.06
CA THR A 220 -29.00 -7.79 -19.47
C THR A 220 -29.02 -7.88 -17.96
N ILE A 221 -28.75 -6.77 -17.26
CA ILE A 221 -28.83 -6.74 -15.81
C ILE A 221 -30.24 -7.18 -15.36
N GLY A 222 -31.29 -6.66 -16.01
CA GLY A 222 -32.67 -7.01 -15.68
C GLY A 222 -33.01 -8.48 -15.94
N SER A 223 -32.43 -9.11 -16.99
CA SER A 223 -32.67 -10.55 -17.22
C SER A 223 -32.01 -11.47 -16.17
N VAL A 224 -30.92 -11.00 -15.54
CA VAL A 224 -30.15 -11.78 -14.55
C VAL A 224 -30.60 -11.48 -13.12
N TYR A 225 -30.83 -10.22 -12.79
CA TYR A 225 -31.12 -9.75 -11.43
C TYR A 225 -32.56 -9.34 -11.19
N GLY A 226 -33.41 -9.36 -12.24
CA GLY A 226 -34.80 -8.91 -12.16
C GLY A 226 -34.94 -7.38 -12.16
N GLU A 227 -36.02 -6.89 -11.63
CA GLU A 227 -36.26 -5.46 -11.48
C GLU A 227 -35.34 -4.86 -10.44
N LEU A 228 -34.60 -3.80 -10.84
CA LEU A 228 -33.68 -3.10 -9.95
C LEU A 228 -34.46 -2.14 -9.05
N SER A 229 -34.23 -2.24 -7.75
CA SER A 229 -34.80 -1.30 -6.80
C SER A 229 -34.27 0.11 -7.04
N SER A 230 -35.18 1.07 -7.10
CA SER A 230 -34.88 2.51 -7.12
C SER A 230 -34.95 3.13 -5.71
N GLU A 231 -35.08 2.29 -4.68
CA GLU A 231 -35.21 2.74 -3.30
C GLU A 231 -33.87 3.22 -2.76
N PHE A 232 -33.91 4.20 -1.89
CA PHE A 232 -32.73 4.63 -1.14
C PHE A 232 -32.22 3.51 -0.24
N PRO A 233 -30.90 3.47 0.02
CA PRO A 233 -30.32 2.51 0.95
C PRO A 233 -31.00 2.60 2.30
N SER A 234 -31.61 1.49 2.75
CA SER A 234 -32.23 1.37 4.05
C SER A 234 -31.24 0.89 5.10
N PHE A 235 -31.42 1.34 6.33
CA PHE A 235 -30.60 0.89 7.45
C PHE A 235 -30.88 -0.59 7.74
N HIS A 236 -29.82 -1.38 7.75
CA HIS A 236 -29.86 -2.81 8.04
C HIS A 236 -28.82 -3.17 9.10
N MET A 237 -29.29 -3.72 10.22
CA MET A 237 -28.39 -4.20 11.27
C MET A 237 -28.13 -5.69 11.05
N PRO A 238 -26.90 -6.10 10.74
CA PRO A 238 -26.62 -7.52 10.52
C PRO A 238 -26.70 -8.31 11.83
N ALA A 239 -26.98 -9.60 11.73
CA ALA A 239 -26.93 -10.50 12.86
C ALA A 239 -25.47 -10.77 13.25
N PHE A 240 -25.04 -10.22 14.37
CA PHE A 240 -23.71 -10.49 14.92
C PHE A 240 -23.69 -11.83 15.66
N SER A 241 -22.80 -12.74 15.24
CA SER A 241 -22.47 -13.95 15.97
C SER A 241 -20.99 -13.92 16.36
N TYR A 242 -20.65 -14.33 17.58
CA TYR A 242 -19.27 -14.39 18.02
C TYR A 242 -18.38 -15.23 17.07
N LYS A 243 -18.91 -16.38 16.62
CA LYS A 243 -18.21 -17.24 15.67
C LYS A 243 -17.95 -16.53 14.34
N LEU A 244 -18.97 -15.86 13.78
CA LEU A 244 -18.87 -15.12 12.52
C LEU A 244 -17.85 -13.99 12.63
N VAL A 245 -17.87 -13.23 13.73
CA VAL A 245 -16.89 -12.16 13.99
C VAL A 245 -15.47 -12.74 14.03
N GLN A 246 -15.25 -13.86 14.73
CA GLN A 246 -13.95 -14.51 14.82
C GLN A 246 -13.41 -14.97 13.45
N GLU A 247 -14.27 -15.56 12.62
CA GLU A 247 -13.90 -16.01 11.28
C GLU A 247 -13.60 -14.84 10.32
N LEU A 248 -14.26 -13.70 10.52
CA LEU A 248 -14.11 -12.52 9.67
C LEU A 248 -13.04 -11.53 10.12
N ILE A 249 -12.30 -11.77 11.21
CA ILE A 249 -11.22 -10.89 11.67
C ILE A 249 -10.16 -10.70 10.59
N SER A 250 -9.65 -11.79 10.00
CA SER A 250 -8.60 -11.74 8.99
C SER A 250 -9.08 -11.06 7.69
N PRO A 251 -10.24 -11.42 7.10
CA PRO A 251 -10.79 -10.69 5.97
C PRO A 251 -11.04 -9.20 6.26
N ALA A 252 -11.59 -8.85 7.42
CA ALA A 252 -11.85 -7.47 7.80
C ALA A 252 -10.55 -6.66 7.95
N PHE A 253 -9.52 -7.24 8.55
CA PHE A 253 -8.21 -6.62 8.66
C PHE A 253 -7.59 -6.36 7.28
N THR A 254 -7.71 -7.32 6.36
CA THR A 254 -7.22 -7.16 4.98
C THR A 254 -7.96 -6.04 4.24
N ILE A 255 -9.31 -6.00 4.35
CA ILE A 255 -10.09 -4.89 3.79
C ILE A 255 -9.62 -3.55 4.37
N ALA A 256 -9.39 -3.46 5.68
CA ALA A 256 -8.95 -2.23 6.34
C ALA A 256 -7.56 -1.79 5.85
N ILE A 257 -6.59 -2.70 5.80
CA ILE A 257 -5.24 -2.40 5.30
C ILE A 257 -5.29 -1.95 3.84
N LEU A 258 -6.01 -2.69 2.98
CA LEU A 258 -6.13 -2.38 1.57
C LEU A 258 -6.83 -1.03 1.35
N ALA A 259 -7.93 -0.76 2.06
CA ALA A 259 -8.62 0.52 2.03
C ALA A 259 -7.72 1.67 2.48
N GLY A 260 -6.96 1.48 3.55
CA GLY A 260 -5.99 2.45 4.05
C GLY A 260 -4.89 2.76 3.02
N ILE A 261 -4.29 1.73 2.42
CA ILE A 261 -3.24 1.87 1.41
C ILE A 261 -3.78 2.63 0.19
N GLU A 262 -4.88 2.15 -0.41
CA GLU A 262 -5.43 2.76 -1.62
C GLU A 262 -5.87 4.20 -1.40
N SER A 263 -6.55 4.48 -0.28
CA SER A 263 -7.03 5.83 -0.01
C SER A 263 -5.89 6.82 0.23
N LEU A 264 -4.84 6.42 0.97
CA LEU A 264 -3.70 7.30 1.20
C LEU A 264 -2.82 7.45 -0.05
N LEU A 265 -2.67 6.40 -0.87
CA LEU A 265 -2.03 6.53 -2.19
C LEU A 265 -2.82 7.48 -3.10
N SER A 266 -4.14 7.35 -3.15
CA SER A 266 -5.01 8.27 -3.90
C SER A 266 -4.88 9.71 -3.40
N ALA A 267 -4.80 9.91 -2.09
CA ALA A 267 -4.60 11.22 -1.48
C ALA A 267 -3.23 11.83 -1.84
N VAL A 268 -2.14 11.04 -1.77
CA VAL A 268 -0.79 11.47 -2.15
C VAL A 268 -0.73 11.87 -3.63
N VAL A 269 -1.31 11.05 -4.52
CA VAL A 269 -1.36 11.37 -5.96
C VAL A 269 -2.12 12.67 -6.21
N SER A 270 -3.28 12.83 -5.56
CA SER A 270 -4.09 14.04 -5.72
C SER A 270 -3.43 15.28 -5.12
N ASP A 271 -2.72 15.15 -4.01
CA ASP A 271 -1.92 16.23 -3.42
C ASP A 271 -0.88 16.77 -4.42
N GLY A 272 -0.17 15.85 -5.10
CA GLY A 272 0.75 16.21 -6.17
C GLY A 272 0.09 16.96 -7.34
N MET A 273 -1.19 16.65 -7.64
CA MET A 273 -1.93 17.31 -8.71
C MET A 273 -2.42 18.73 -8.34
N ILE A 274 -2.68 19.00 -7.06
CA ILE A 274 -3.27 20.27 -6.59
C ILE A 274 -2.30 21.14 -5.78
N GLY A 275 -1.10 20.61 -5.43
CA GLY A 275 -0.11 21.34 -4.62
C GLY A 275 -0.54 21.54 -3.16
N ASP A 276 -1.23 20.58 -2.56
CA ASP A 276 -1.65 20.57 -1.14
C ASP A 276 -1.13 19.34 -0.42
N THR A 277 -1.44 19.20 0.85
CA THR A 277 -1.15 18.02 1.68
C THR A 277 -2.41 17.57 2.40
N HIS A 278 -2.68 16.26 2.33
CA HIS A 278 -3.79 15.64 3.06
C HIS A 278 -3.42 15.37 4.52
N LYS A 279 -4.44 15.10 5.33
CA LYS A 279 -4.31 14.66 6.73
C LYS A 279 -4.55 13.16 6.80
N SER A 280 -3.49 12.37 6.79
CA SER A 280 -3.57 10.90 6.69
C SER A 280 -4.45 10.26 7.77
N ASN A 281 -4.38 10.74 9.02
CA ASN A 281 -5.17 10.20 10.13
C ASN A 281 -6.65 10.53 10.00
N ALA A 282 -7.00 11.77 9.61
CA ALA A 282 -8.39 12.15 9.32
C ALA A 282 -8.93 11.37 8.11
N GLU A 283 -8.10 11.12 7.10
CA GLU A 283 -8.48 10.31 5.94
C GLU A 283 -8.85 8.87 6.35
N LEU A 284 -8.03 8.22 7.17
CA LEU A 284 -8.35 6.88 7.70
C LEU A 284 -9.65 6.85 8.50
N ILE A 285 -9.93 7.89 9.31
CA ILE A 285 -11.19 7.99 10.04
C ILE A 285 -12.37 8.16 9.07
N GLY A 286 -12.23 9.03 8.06
CA GLY A 286 -13.26 9.21 7.03
C GLY A 286 -13.55 7.93 6.26
N GLN A 287 -12.50 7.17 5.89
CA GLN A 287 -12.61 5.85 5.27
C GLN A 287 -13.28 4.83 6.20
N GLY A 288 -12.91 4.86 7.49
CA GLY A 288 -13.51 4.00 8.50
C GLY A 288 -14.98 4.24 8.68
N LEU A 289 -15.40 5.50 8.85
CA LEU A 289 -16.81 5.88 8.93
C LEU A 289 -17.53 5.52 7.62
N GLY A 290 -16.92 5.80 6.47
CA GLY A 290 -17.48 5.41 5.17
C GLY A 290 -17.79 3.93 5.07
N ASN A 291 -16.89 3.05 5.53
CA ASN A 291 -17.10 1.60 5.51
C ASN A 291 -18.14 1.14 6.54
N ILE A 292 -18.13 1.68 7.77
CA ILE A 292 -19.17 1.36 8.77
C ILE A 292 -20.56 1.66 8.21
N PHE A 293 -20.77 2.88 7.69
CA PHE A 293 -22.06 3.28 7.17
C PHE A 293 -22.39 2.58 5.84
N SER A 294 -21.39 2.30 4.98
CA SER A 294 -21.62 1.46 3.79
C SER A 294 -22.23 0.12 4.17
N GLY A 295 -21.62 -0.60 5.12
CA GLY A 295 -22.14 -1.88 5.60
C GLY A 295 -23.55 -1.76 6.18
N LEU A 296 -23.79 -0.76 7.06
CA LEU A 296 -25.10 -0.54 7.69
C LEU A 296 -26.21 -0.18 6.70
N PHE A 297 -25.88 0.35 5.53
CA PHE A 297 -26.84 0.71 4.48
C PHE A 297 -26.79 -0.23 3.27
N GLY A 298 -26.31 -1.46 3.47
CA GLY A 298 -26.35 -2.52 2.44
C GLY A 298 -25.36 -2.32 1.30
N GLY A 299 -24.34 -1.50 1.50
CA GLY A 299 -23.23 -1.35 0.55
C GLY A 299 -22.11 -2.37 0.78
N ILE A 300 -21.07 -2.26 -0.04
CA ILE A 300 -19.86 -3.08 0.00
C ILE A 300 -18.67 -2.24 0.51
N PRO A 301 -17.48 -2.83 0.79
CA PRO A 301 -16.30 -2.09 1.16
C PRO A 301 -15.93 -1.00 0.17
N ALA A 302 -15.50 0.14 0.71
CA ALA A 302 -15.15 1.35 -0.03
C ALA A 302 -13.75 1.84 0.30
N THR A 303 -13.14 2.53 -0.65
CA THR A 303 -11.90 3.29 -0.45
C THR A 303 -11.86 4.52 -1.35
N GLY A 304 -10.83 5.36 -1.18
CA GLY A 304 -10.55 6.45 -2.10
C GLY A 304 -10.13 5.94 -3.46
N ALA A 305 -10.85 6.32 -4.52
CA ALA A 305 -10.62 5.83 -5.86
C ALA A 305 -9.68 6.78 -6.63
N ILE A 306 -8.44 6.35 -6.93
CA ILE A 306 -7.41 7.17 -7.60
C ILE A 306 -7.94 7.77 -8.91
N ALA A 307 -8.53 6.94 -9.79
CA ALA A 307 -9.01 7.39 -11.10
C ALA A 307 -10.16 8.41 -11.00
N ARG A 308 -11.11 8.20 -10.07
CA ARG A 308 -12.21 9.14 -9.83
C ARG A 308 -11.72 10.44 -9.20
N THR A 309 -10.78 10.36 -8.26
CA THR A 309 -10.14 11.51 -7.61
C THR A 309 -9.35 12.34 -8.62
N ALA A 310 -8.59 11.70 -9.51
CA ALA A 310 -7.89 12.36 -10.60
C ALA A 310 -8.87 13.02 -11.58
N ALA A 311 -9.98 12.35 -11.92
CA ALA A 311 -11.03 12.92 -12.76
C ALA A 311 -11.66 14.15 -12.08
N ASN A 312 -11.92 14.10 -10.77
CA ASN A 312 -12.39 15.25 -10.00
C ASN A 312 -11.45 16.45 -10.13
N VAL A 313 -10.15 16.24 -9.90
CA VAL A 313 -9.14 17.30 -10.01
C VAL A 313 -9.04 17.88 -11.42
N ARG A 314 -9.06 17.04 -12.46
CA ARG A 314 -9.00 17.47 -13.87
C ARG A 314 -10.21 18.30 -14.29
N ASN A 315 -11.39 18.01 -13.74
CA ASN A 315 -12.62 18.75 -13.99
C ASN A 315 -12.80 19.99 -13.08
N GLY A 316 -11.78 20.36 -12.32
CA GLY A 316 -11.76 21.60 -11.53
C GLY A 316 -12.25 21.46 -10.09
N GLY A 317 -12.54 20.24 -9.61
CA GLY A 317 -12.85 19.99 -8.20
C GLY A 317 -11.64 20.30 -7.31
N ARG A 318 -11.89 21.04 -6.23
CA ARG A 318 -10.84 21.47 -5.30
C ARG A 318 -11.24 21.37 -3.84
N THR A 319 -12.49 21.00 -3.56
CA THR A 319 -12.96 20.85 -2.19
C THR A 319 -13.83 19.59 -2.04
N PRO A 320 -14.06 19.10 -0.81
CA PRO A 320 -14.92 17.96 -0.54
C PRO A 320 -16.39 18.14 -1.03
N ILE A 321 -16.79 19.37 -1.34
CA ILE A 321 -18.12 19.67 -1.92
C ILE A 321 -18.31 18.93 -3.25
N ALA A 322 -17.25 18.77 -4.05
CA ALA A 322 -17.32 17.97 -5.29
C ALA A 322 -17.71 16.51 -4.99
N GLY A 323 -17.13 15.89 -3.96
CA GLY A 323 -17.48 14.54 -3.54
C GLY A 323 -18.90 14.43 -2.96
N ILE A 324 -19.34 15.42 -2.18
CA ILE A 324 -20.73 15.48 -1.70
C ILE A 324 -21.70 15.63 -2.89
N THR A 325 -21.39 16.49 -3.85
CA THR A 325 -22.20 16.65 -5.08
C THR A 325 -22.23 15.36 -5.89
N HIS A 326 -21.12 14.64 -6.00
CA HIS A 326 -21.07 13.31 -6.62
C HIS A 326 -22.08 12.35 -5.96
N CYS A 327 -22.14 12.29 -4.64
CA CYS A 327 -23.07 11.42 -3.92
C CYS A 327 -24.53 11.84 -4.14
N ILE A 328 -24.85 13.13 -4.11
CA ILE A 328 -26.19 13.65 -4.39
C ILE A 328 -26.59 13.31 -5.83
N THR A 329 -25.70 13.50 -6.79
CA THR A 329 -25.96 13.19 -8.20
C THR A 329 -26.23 11.69 -8.40
N LEU A 330 -25.43 10.81 -7.78
CA LEU A 330 -25.68 9.36 -7.82
C LEU A 330 -26.99 8.98 -7.14
N SER A 331 -27.38 9.67 -6.08
CA SER A 331 -28.69 9.46 -5.43
C SER A 331 -29.85 9.82 -6.37
N ILE A 332 -29.75 10.91 -7.11
CA ILE A 332 -30.75 11.29 -8.12
C ILE A 332 -30.78 10.25 -9.24
N ILE A 333 -29.63 9.81 -9.72
CA ILE A 333 -29.52 8.77 -10.76
C ILE A 333 -30.14 7.46 -10.29
N LEU A 334 -29.91 7.05 -9.04
CA LEU A 334 -30.50 5.85 -8.45
C LEU A 334 -32.04 5.89 -8.52
N VAL A 335 -32.64 7.01 -8.11
CA VAL A 335 -34.10 7.12 -8.10
C VAL A 335 -34.71 7.20 -9.50
N VAL A 336 -34.02 7.91 -10.42
CA VAL A 336 -34.60 8.24 -11.74
C VAL A 336 -34.20 7.25 -12.84
N LEU A 337 -32.96 6.77 -12.84
CA LEU A 337 -32.41 6.04 -13.98
C LEU A 337 -32.22 4.53 -13.75
N MET A 338 -32.47 4.00 -12.53
CA MET A 338 -32.30 2.55 -12.28
C MET A 338 -33.14 1.65 -13.19
N PRO A 339 -34.40 1.99 -13.55
CA PRO A 339 -35.16 1.18 -14.51
C PRO A 339 -34.43 1.05 -15.88
N LEU A 340 -33.73 2.10 -16.32
CA LEU A 340 -32.96 2.06 -17.55
C LEU A 340 -31.66 1.24 -17.40
N ALA A 341 -31.09 1.21 -16.23
CA ALA A 341 -29.91 0.39 -15.95
C ALA A 341 -30.17 -1.12 -16.09
N SER A 342 -31.42 -1.57 -15.88
CA SER A 342 -31.82 -2.97 -16.12
C SER A 342 -31.62 -3.44 -17.56
N LEU A 343 -31.62 -2.51 -18.52
CA LEU A 343 -31.45 -2.80 -19.95
C LEU A 343 -29.97 -2.97 -20.35
N ILE A 344 -29.03 -2.64 -19.50
CA ILE A 344 -27.60 -2.70 -19.82
C ILE A 344 -27.15 -4.16 -20.03
N PRO A 345 -26.49 -4.48 -21.16
CA PRO A 345 -25.98 -5.83 -21.40
C PRO A 345 -24.85 -6.19 -20.43
N MET A 346 -24.86 -7.40 -19.87
CA MET A 346 -23.80 -7.92 -18.98
C MET A 346 -22.43 -7.90 -19.65
N THR A 347 -22.36 -8.26 -20.92
CA THR A 347 -21.11 -8.24 -21.71
C THR A 347 -20.50 -6.84 -21.84
N THR A 348 -21.33 -5.78 -21.83
CA THR A 348 -20.82 -4.39 -21.84
C THR A 348 -20.13 -4.04 -20.52
N LEU A 349 -20.73 -4.45 -19.39
CA LEU A 349 -20.10 -4.27 -18.08
C LEU A 349 -18.81 -5.09 -17.98
N ALA A 350 -18.81 -6.31 -18.49
CA ALA A 350 -17.62 -7.14 -18.57
C ALA A 350 -16.53 -6.46 -19.40
N ALA A 351 -16.86 -5.88 -20.56
CA ALA A 351 -15.92 -5.11 -21.39
C ALA A 351 -15.34 -3.90 -20.63
N VAL A 352 -16.16 -3.17 -19.89
CA VAL A 352 -15.69 -2.06 -19.01
C VAL A 352 -14.67 -2.57 -18.00
N LEU A 353 -14.95 -3.68 -17.30
CA LEU A 353 -14.06 -4.25 -16.31
C LEU A 353 -12.78 -4.86 -16.91
N LEU A 354 -12.85 -5.41 -18.13
CA LEU A 354 -11.66 -5.86 -18.87
C LEU A 354 -10.69 -4.69 -19.14
N VAL A 355 -11.23 -3.54 -19.56
CA VAL A 355 -10.41 -2.32 -19.78
C VAL A 355 -9.87 -1.78 -18.45
N VAL A 356 -10.67 -1.81 -17.38
CA VAL A 356 -10.20 -1.43 -16.04
C VAL A 356 -9.06 -2.34 -15.57
N ALA A 357 -9.21 -3.66 -15.69
CA ALA A 357 -8.17 -4.63 -15.33
C ALA A 357 -6.89 -4.41 -16.15
N TRP A 358 -7.01 -4.17 -17.45
CA TRP A 358 -5.88 -3.85 -18.32
C TRP A 358 -5.15 -2.58 -17.88
N ASN A 359 -5.89 -1.53 -17.56
CA ASN A 359 -5.31 -0.25 -17.12
C ASN A 359 -4.72 -0.31 -15.70
N MET A 360 -5.24 -1.20 -14.83
CA MET A 360 -4.63 -1.48 -13.52
C MET A 360 -3.29 -2.19 -13.66
N ALA A 361 -3.20 -3.11 -14.62
CA ALA A 361 -1.99 -3.85 -14.91
C ALA A 361 -1.10 -3.01 -15.85
N ASP A 362 -0.30 -2.10 -15.29
CA ASP A 362 0.77 -1.45 -16.03
C ASP A 362 1.91 -2.45 -16.28
N TRP A 363 1.70 -3.33 -17.27
CA TRP A 363 2.63 -4.39 -17.66
C TRP A 363 4.04 -3.87 -17.94
N THR A 364 4.15 -2.66 -18.48
CA THR A 364 5.44 -2.02 -18.77
C THR A 364 6.25 -1.81 -17.49
N SER A 365 5.61 -1.24 -16.48
CA SER A 365 6.24 -1.03 -15.15
C SER A 365 6.53 -2.36 -14.44
N PHE A 366 5.65 -3.37 -14.56
CA PHE A 366 5.91 -4.69 -13.98
C PHE A 366 7.18 -5.34 -14.53
N PHE A 367 7.29 -5.46 -15.86
CA PHE A 367 8.47 -6.05 -16.49
C PHE A 367 9.73 -5.20 -16.28
N HIS A 368 9.58 -3.89 -16.19
CA HIS A 368 10.68 -3.01 -15.85
C HIS A 368 11.19 -3.28 -14.42
N LEU A 369 10.29 -3.34 -13.43
CA LEU A 369 10.64 -3.68 -12.05
C LEU A 369 11.30 -5.07 -11.94
N CYS A 370 10.77 -6.07 -12.63
CA CYS A 370 11.39 -7.41 -12.65
C CYS A 370 12.83 -7.41 -13.19
N LYS A 371 13.20 -6.43 -14.05
CA LYS A 371 14.53 -6.33 -14.64
C LYS A 371 15.48 -5.44 -13.84
N THR A 372 14.98 -4.40 -13.19
CA THR A 372 15.80 -3.33 -12.59
C THR A 372 15.80 -3.32 -11.07
N ALA A 373 14.79 -3.89 -10.44
CA ALA A 373 14.70 -3.92 -8.97
C ALA A 373 15.76 -4.85 -8.36
N PRO A 374 16.21 -4.57 -7.13
CA PRO A 374 17.03 -5.50 -6.35
C PRO A 374 16.38 -6.89 -6.25
N LYS A 375 17.18 -7.95 -6.18
CA LYS A 375 16.68 -9.33 -6.13
C LYS A 375 15.67 -9.57 -5.00
N SER A 376 15.89 -8.95 -3.83
CA SER A 376 14.96 -9.00 -2.70
C SER A 376 13.58 -8.46 -3.07
N ASP A 377 13.56 -7.29 -3.71
CA ASP A 377 12.34 -6.58 -4.06
C ASP A 377 11.58 -7.30 -5.20
N MET A 378 12.33 -7.87 -6.15
CA MET A 378 11.77 -8.72 -7.20
C MET A 378 11.11 -9.99 -6.63
N ILE A 379 11.75 -10.65 -5.65
CA ILE A 379 11.16 -11.83 -4.98
C ILE A 379 9.84 -11.46 -4.30
N VAL A 380 9.80 -10.35 -3.57
CA VAL A 380 8.57 -9.87 -2.93
C VAL A 380 7.48 -9.58 -3.96
N LEU A 381 7.81 -8.84 -5.04
CA LEU A 381 6.88 -8.51 -6.12
C LEU A 381 6.25 -9.77 -6.72
N VAL A 382 7.09 -10.72 -7.14
CA VAL A 382 6.67 -11.95 -7.82
C VAL A 382 5.89 -12.86 -6.84
N ALA A 383 6.37 -13.03 -5.61
CA ALA A 383 5.68 -13.82 -4.60
C ALA A 383 4.29 -13.25 -4.30
N THR A 384 4.18 -11.95 -4.06
CA THR A 384 2.90 -11.28 -3.79
C THR A 384 1.95 -11.41 -4.98
N PHE A 385 2.45 -11.25 -6.21
CA PHE A 385 1.66 -11.46 -7.42
C PHE A 385 1.08 -12.87 -7.49
N PHE A 386 1.92 -13.92 -7.38
CA PHE A 386 1.45 -15.30 -7.48
C PHE A 386 0.53 -15.69 -6.33
N LEU A 387 0.82 -15.25 -5.10
CA LEU A 387 -0.05 -15.51 -3.96
C LEU A 387 -1.43 -14.86 -4.14
N THR A 388 -1.49 -13.66 -4.70
CA THR A 388 -2.78 -12.99 -5.01
C THR A 388 -3.58 -13.74 -6.06
N VAL A 389 -2.92 -14.30 -7.09
CA VAL A 389 -3.61 -14.98 -8.20
C VAL A 389 -4.08 -16.38 -7.82
N PHE A 390 -3.24 -17.15 -7.13
CA PHE A 390 -3.48 -18.59 -6.93
C PHE A 390 -4.03 -18.96 -5.56
N PHE A 391 -3.89 -18.09 -4.57
CA PHE A 391 -4.38 -18.36 -3.22
C PHE A 391 -5.42 -17.31 -2.83
N ASP A 392 -5.02 -16.35 -2.02
CA ASP A 392 -5.89 -15.34 -1.45
C ASP A 392 -5.11 -14.02 -1.27
N LEU A 393 -5.80 -12.91 -1.46
CA LEU A 393 -5.24 -11.57 -1.26
C LEU A 393 -4.79 -11.37 0.20
N VAL A 394 -5.51 -11.95 1.18
CA VAL A 394 -5.15 -11.89 2.59
C VAL A 394 -3.77 -12.50 2.81
N VAL A 395 -3.60 -13.74 2.37
CA VAL A 395 -2.32 -14.48 2.42
C VAL A 395 -1.22 -13.73 1.67
N ALA A 396 -1.53 -13.16 0.51
CA ALA A 396 -0.55 -12.42 -0.29
C ALA A 396 -0.01 -11.20 0.45
N ILE A 397 -0.86 -10.43 1.13
CA ILE A 397 -0.45 -9.25 1.90
C ILE A 397 0.33 -9.68 3.15
N GLU A 398 -0.18 -10.64 3.93
CA GLU A 398 0.48 -11.11 5.15
C GLU A 398 1.88 -11.66 4.87
N VAL A 399 1.98 -12.61 3.93
CA VAL A 399 3.27 -13.21 3.53
C VAL A 399 4.17 -12.17 2.87
N GLY A 400 3.62 -11.30 2.02
CA GLY A 400 4.35 -10.24 1.33
C GLY A 400 5.03 -9.28 2.31
N VAL A 401 4.30 -8.81 3.34
CA VAL A 401 4.85 -7.91 4.36
C VAL A 401 5.93 -8.60 5.19
N VAL A 402 5.69 -9.83 5.64
CA VAL A 402 6.68 -10.61 6.40
C VAL A 402 7.94 -10.87 5.57
N LEU A 403 7.78 -11.30 4.32
CA LEU A 403 8.89 -11.56 3.40
C LEU A 403 9.69 -10.28 3.11
N ALA A 404 9.01 -9.17 2.85
CA ALA A 404 9.66 -7.89 2.62
C ALA A 404 10.46 -7.43 3.86
N ALA A 405 9.90 -7.56 5.06
CA ALA A 405 10.58 -7.24 6.31
C ALA A 405 11.84 -8.09 6.52
N LEU A 406 11.74 -9.42 6.31
CA LEU A 406 12.87 -10.34 6.43
C LEU A 406 13.98 -10.04 5.43
N LEU A 407 13.62 -9.80 4.16
CA LEU A 407 14.60 -9.47 3.12
C LEU A 407 15.22 -8.09 3.32
N PHE A 408 14.47 -7.12 3.83
CA PHE A 408 15.00 -5.81 4.23
C PHE A 408 15.99 -5.95 5.39
N MET A 409 15.68 -6.73 6.43
CA MET A 409 16.60 -6.99 7.54
C MET A 409 17.89 -7.66 7.06
N LYS A 410 17.78 -8.67 6.19
CA LYS A 410 18.95 -9.31 5.57
C LYS A 410 19.81 -8.29 4.82
N ARG A 411 19.19 -7.47 3.97
CA ARG A 411 19.90 -6.45 3.19
C ARG A 411 20.57 -5.40 4.09
N MET A 412 19.94 -5.01 5.20
CA MET A 412 20.54 -4.10 6.17
C MET A 412 21.75 -4.73 6.87
N ALA A 413 21.69 -6.02 7.19
CA ALA A 413 22.81 -6.73 7.77
C ALA A 413 24.00 -6.84 6.80
N GLU A 414 23.73 -7.10 5.52
CA GLU A 414 24.77 -7.18 4.47
C GLU A 414 25.47 -5.82 4.19
N THR A 415 24.91 -4.70 4.65
CA THR A 415 25.54 -3.37 4.53
C THR A 415 26.44 -3.02 5.71
N ALA A 416 26.39 -3.79 6.80
CA ALA A 416 27.29 -3.62 7.92
C ALA A 416 28.62 -4.35 7.62
N ASP A 417 29.72 -3.70 7.88
CA ASP A 417 31.06 -4.23 7.67
C ASP A 417 32.03 -3.76 8.74
N VAL A 418 32.99 -4.61 9.07
CA VAL A 418 34.08 -4.29 9.99
C VAL A 418 35.40 -4.45 9.25
N THR A 419 36.02 -3.35 8.87
CA THR A 419 37.24 -3.33 8.10
C THR A 419 38.41 -2.96 9.00
N ALA A 420 39.48 -3.80 8.99
CA ALA A 420 40.77 -3.41 9.55
C ALA A 420 41.44 -2.40 8.62
N TRP A 421 41.81 -1.24 9.13
CA TRP A 421 42.50 -0.26 8.31
C TRP A 421 43.85 -0.83 7.79
N LYS A 422 43.97 -0.84 6.47
CA LYS A 422 45.21 -1.02 5.76
C LYS A 422 45.57 0.35 5.20
N TYR A 423 46.74 0.82 5.55
CA TYR A 423 47.41 2.06 5.14
C TYR A 423 47.34 2.27 3.62
N ALA A 424 46.28 2.77 3.06
CA ALA A 424 46.20 3.08 1.65
C ALA A 424 45.13 4.13 1.35
N ASP A 425 45.42 4.98 0.43
CA ASP A 425 44.72 6.06 -0.20
C ASP A 425 43.20 5.81 -0.37
N GLU A 426 42.40 6.07 0.67
CA GLU A 426 40.97 6.08 0.56
C GLU A 426 40.44 7.53 0.39
N PRO A 427 39.47 7.76 -0.51
CA PRO A 427 39.03 9.10 -0.93
C PRO A 427 38.36 9.94 0.15
N ASP A 428 37.95 9.33 1.28
CA ASP A 428 37.24 10.01 2.37
C ASP A 428 38.14 10.39 3.57
N VAL A 429 39.42 10.23 3.49
CA VAL A 429 40.39 10.53 4.54
C VAL A 429 40.95 11.93 4.34
N THR A 430 40.90 12.76 5.37
CA THR A 430 41.51 14.09 5.31
C THR A 430 43.06 13.95 5.23
N PRO A 431 43.77 14.88 4.56
CA PRO A 431 45.23 14.79 4.42
C PRO A 431 45.99 14.61 5.75
N GLY A 432 45.52 15.20 6.84
CA GLY A 432 46.13 15.04 8.17
C GLY A 432 45.83 13.67 8.82
N GLU A 433 44.71 13.03 8.50
CA GLU A 433 44.39 11.65 8.92
C GLU A 433 45.30 10.65 8.18
N ALA A 434 45.48 10.84 6.86
CA ALA A 434 46.32 9.98 6.03
C ALA A 434 47.81 10.02 6.45
N GLU A 435 48.33 11.18 6.85
CA GLU A 435 49.71 11.35 7.28
C GLU A 435 49.98 10.65 8.61
N LYS A 436 49.06 10.75 9.58
CA LYS A 436 49.18 10.04 10.87
C LYS A 436 49.02 8.52 10.77
N MET A 437 48.22 8.03 9.84
CA MET A 437 48.02 6.59 9.64
C MET A 437 49.23 5.85 9.13
N ARG A 438 50.13 6.53 8.41
CA ARG A 438 51.38 5.92 7.85
C ARG A 438 52.37 5.49 8.92
N ASP A 439 52.34 6.07 10.12
CA ASP A 439 53.31 5.86 11.19
C ASP A 439 52.71 5.17 12.45
N ILE A 440 51.53 4.57 12.39
CA ILE A 440 50.91 3.93 13.56
C ILE A 440 51.75 2.73 14.02
N PRO A 441 52.16 2.66 15.30
CA PRO A 441 52.89 1.52 15.84
C PRO A 441 52.12 0.20 15.69
N HIS A 442 52.84 -0.90 15.38
CA HIS A 442 52.23 -2.24 15.27
C HIS A 442 51.49 -2.72 16.53
N SER A 443 51.67 -2.05 17.67
CA SER A 443 50.95 -2.29 18.92
C SER A 443 49.55 -1.67 18.96
N ILE A 444 49.18 -0.81 17.99
CA ILE A 444 47.86 -0.18 17.83
C ILE A 444 47.18 -0.76 16.58
N ARG A 445 45.99 -1.24 16.72
CA ARG A 445 45.16 -1.67 15.58
C ARG A 445 43.94 -0.78 15.47
N VAL A 446 43.59 -0.38 14.26
CA VAL A 446 42.42 0.42 13.98
C VAL A 446 41.41 -0.40 13.19
N PHE A 447 40.17 -0.38 13.62
CA PHE A 447 39.03 -0.98 12.93
C PHE A 447 37.99 0.08 12.67
N GLU A 448 37.46 0.12 11.46
CA GLU A 448 36.33 0.93 11.12
C GLU A 448 35.09 0.04 11.01
N ILE A 449 34.04 0.45 11.70
CA ILE A 449 32.73 -0.18 11.62
C ILE A 449 31.83 0.73 10.79
N SER A 450 31.22 0.18 9.74
CA SER A 450 30.29 0.89 8.87
C SER A 450 28.94 0.19 8.81
N GLY A 451 27.88 0.98 8.55
CA GLY A 451 26.51 0.51 8.47
C GLY A 451 25.81 0.37 9.84
N PRO A 452 24.51 0.08 9.83
CA PRO A 452 23.73 -0.10 11.05
C PRO A 452 24.04 -1.44 11.70
N LEU A 453 24.34 -1.44 12.99
CA LEU A 453 24.63 -2.64 13.77
C LEU A 453 23.36 -3.13 14.48
N PHE A 454 22.59 -3.95 13.80
CA PHE A 454 21.44 -4.66 14.35
C PHE A 454 21.76 -6.15 14.56
N PHE A 455 20.82 -6.89 15.16
CA PHE A 455 20.99 -8.28 15.59
C PHE A 455 21.66 -9.19 14.54
N ALA A 456 21.32 -9.01 13.24
CA ALA A 456 21.86 -9.84 12.16
C ALA A 456 23.31 -9.46 11.74
N ALA A 457 23.79 -8.27 12.14
CA ALA A 457 25.15 -7.77 11.86
C ALA A 457 26.02 -7.68 13.14
N ALA A 458 25.44 -7.99 14.31
CA ALA A 458 26.13 -7.82 15.58
C ALA A 458 27.37 -8.72 15.73
N ASP A 459 27.40 -9.87 15.05
CA ASP A 459 28.51 -10.81 15.08
C ASP A 459 29.74 -10.32 14.32
N GLU A 460 29.59 -9.34 13.39
CA GLU A 460 30.72 -8.72 12.69
C GLU A 460 31.68 -8.04 13.69
N ILE A 461 31.18 -7.49 14.80
CA ILE A 461 32.02 -6.95 15.87
C ILE A 461 32.99 -8.01 16.44
N LEU A 462 32.60 -9.28 16.41
CA LEU A 462 33.39 -10.37 16.95
C LEU A 462 34.58 -10.74 16.04
N THR A 463 34.58 -10.28 14.77
CA THR A 463 35.70 -10.45 13.84
C THR A 463 36.90 -9.57 14.18
N ILE A 464 36.69 -8.55 15.04
CA ILE A 464 37.77 -7.72 15.55
C ILE A 464 38.77 -8.59 16.31
N THR A 465 39.97 -8.74 15.73
CA THR A 465 41.03 -9.60 16.22
C THR A 465 42.25 -8.81 16.67
N SER A 466 43.07 -9.42 17.53
CA SER A 466 44.29 -8.86 18.06
C SER A 466 45.45 -9.84 17.87
N ASP A 467 46.63 -9.33 17.54
CA ASP A 467 47.88 -10.09 17.53
C ASP A 467 48.54 -10.07 18.89
N LYS A 468 49.63 -10.87 19.06
CA LYS A 468 50.39 -10.91 20.32
C LYS A 468 51.02 -9.56 20.69
N SER A 469 51.29 -8.70 19.70
CA SER A 469 51.87 -7.36 19.90
C SER A 469 50.83 -6.27 20.19
N THR A 470 49.53 -6.53 19.98
CA THR A 470 48.48 -5.53 20.11
C THR A 470 48.26 -5.14 21.59
N LYS A 471 48.40 -3.84 21.91
CA LYS A 471 48.13 -3.25 23.22
C LYS A 471 46.84 -2.39 23.23
N VAL A 472 46.56 -1.75 22.09
CA VAL A 472 45.41 -0.85 21.93
C VAL A 472 44.64 -1.20 20.66
N ILE A 473 43.32 -1.18 20.75
CA ILE A 473 42.40 -1.27 19.60
C ILE A 473 41.57 0.00 19.56
N VAL A 474 41.67 0.73 18.45
CA VAL A 474 40.84 1.90 18.17
C VAL A 474 39.71 1.49 17.26
N ILE A 475 38.46 1.77 17.69
CA ILE A 475 37.24 1.45 16.95
C ILE A 475 36.61 2.76 16.45
N ARG A 476 36.64 2.96 15.15
CA ARG A 476 36.02 4.11 14.50
C ARG A 476 34.56 3.80 14.20
N MET A 477 33.62 4.63 14.70
CA MET A 477 32.18 4.43 14.56
C MET A 477 31.49 5.57 13.79
N ARG A 478 32.24 6.36 13.03
CA ARG A 478 31.70 7.49 12.25
C ARG A 478 30.56 7.06 11.31
N SER A 479 30.69 5.89 10.69
CA SER A 479 29.75 5.36 9.71
C SER A 479 28.67 4.46 10.32
N VAL A 480 28.55 4.41 11.65
CA VAL A 480 27.51 3.65 12.37
C VAL A 480 26.35 4.57 12.75
N PRO A 481 25.22 4.54 12.02
CA PRO A 481 24.09 5.43 12.30
C PRO A 481 23.27 4.97 13.50
N ALA A 482 23.20 3.66 13.76
CA ALA A 482 22.37 3.07 14.82
C ALA A 482 22.91 1.73 15.30
N ILE A 483 22.66 1.43 16.58
CA ILE A 483 22.94 0.14 17.21
C ILE A 483 21.71 -0.31 18.01
N ASP A 484 21.54 -1.64 18.18
CA ASP A 484 20.53 -2.27 19.01
C ASP A 484 21.11 -3.01 20.24
N ALA A 485 20.27 -3.69 20.98
CA ALA A 485 20.68 -4.45 22.17
C ALA A 485 21.63 -5.62 21.83
N SER A 486 21.54 -6.21 20.62
CA SER A 486 22.41 -7.29 20.19
C SER A 486 23.82 -6.78 19.91
N ALA A 487 23.94 -5.64 19.24
CA ALA A 487 25.23 -4.96 19.02
C ALA A 487 25.88 -4.57 20.36
N MET A 488 25.09 -4.07 21.33
CA MET A 488 25.60 -3.78 22.66
C MET A 488 26.16 -5.01 23.37
N ARG A 489 25.50 -6.16 23.24
CA ARG A 489 26.02 -7.43 23.77
C ARG A 489 27.35 -7.79 23.13
N SER A 490 27.47 -7.73 21.80
CA SER A 490 28.71 -8.03 21.08
C SER A 490 29.84 -7.06 21.44
N LEU A 491 29.55 -5.76 21.66
CA LEU A 491 30.52 -4.79 22.18
C LEU A 491 30.98 -5.12 23.61
N ARG A 492 30.09 -5.56 24.49
CA ARG A 492 30.46 -6.04 25.84
C ARG A 492 31.34 -7.30 25.79
N ASP A 493 31.03 -8.23 24.90
CA ASP A 493 31.82 -9.44 24.69
C ASP A 493 33.20 -9.09 24.14
N LEU A 494 33.31 -8.10 23.25
CA LEU A 494 34.57 -7.56 22.75
C LEU A 494 35.37 -6.92 23.92
N ALA A 495 34.73 -6.09 24.74
CA ALA A 495 35.35 -5.47 25.91
C ALA A 495 35.88 -6.50 26.90
N ALA A 496 35.11 -7.54 27.18
CA ALA A 496 35.54 -8.65 28.06
C ALA A 496 36.73 -9.41 27.49
N ARG A 497 36.76 -9.66 26.18
CA ARG A 497 37.90 -10.30 25.49
C ARG A 497 39.17 -9.42 25.51
N ALA A 498 39.00 -8.13 25.24
CA ALA A 498 40.08 -7.15 25.29
C ALA A 498 40.68 -7.06 26.69
N LYS A 499 39.84 -6.98 27.74
CA LYS A 499 40.30 -6.95 29.14
C LYS A 499 41.06 -8.20 29.52
N LYS A 500 40.64 -9.40 29.10
CA LYS A 500 41.40 -10.65 29.37
C LYS A 500 42.76 -10.68 28.70
N LYS A 501 42.96 -9.97 27.60
CA LYS A 501 44.22 -9.87 26.86
C LYS A 501 45.05 -8.63 27.24
N HIS A 502 44.61 -7.85 28.23
CA HIS A 502 45.20 -6.57 28.63
C HIS A 502 45.31 -5.56 27.46
N ILE A 503 44.26 -5.54 26.61
CA ILE A 503 44.16 -4.62 25.47
C ILE A 503 43.17 -3.51 25.87
N THR A 504 43.58 -2.26 25.65
CA THR A 504 42.69 -1.11 25.83
C THR A 504 41.87 -0.88 24.59
N LEU A 505 40.56 -0.66 24.76
CA LEU A 505 39.67 -0.25 23.70
C LEU A 505 39.46 1.25 23.73
N ILE A 506 39.56 1.90 22.55
CA ILE A 506 39.27 3.31 22.37
C ILE A 506 38.22 3.44 21.28
N PHE A 507 37.22 4.27 21.52
CA PHE A 507 36.13 4.53 20.57
C PHE A 507 36.27 5.94 20.00
N SER A 508 36.17 6.07 18.69
CA SER A 508 36.30 7.35 18.01
C SER A 508 35.05 7.65 17.19
N HIS A 509 34.62 8.91 17.24
CA HIS A 509 33.51 9.45 16.44
C HIS A 509 32.22 8.63 16.58
N VAL A 510 31.79 8.40 17.83
CA VAL A 510 30.51 7.69 18.10
C VAL A 510 29.36 8.65 17.87
N ASN A 511 28.44 8.31 16.95
CA ASN A 511 27.27 9.10 16.60
C ASN A 511 26.26 9.19 17.77
N GLU A 512 25.32 10.11 17.68
CA GLU A 512 24.37 10.44 18.76
C GLU A 512 23.53 9.24 19.24
N GLN A 513 22.96 8.45 18.30
CA GLN A 513 22.13 7.30 18.66
C GLN A 513 22.94 6.19 19.32
N PRO A 514 24.07 5.70 18.75
CA PRO A 514 24.95 4.76 19.43
C PRO A 514 25.44 5.24 20.80
N MET A 515 25.84 6.50 20.93
CA MET A 515 26.28 7.09 22.19
C MET A 515 25.16 7.08 23.24
N SER A 516 23.93 7.41 22.85
CA SER A 516 22.76 7.37 23.75
C SER A 516 22.47 5.96 24.26
N VAL A 517 22.60 4.94 23.39
CA VAL A 517 22.40 3.54 23.80
C VAL A 517 23.52 3.07 24.72
N MET A 518 24.79 3.38 24.40
CA MET A 518 25.96 3.04 25.22
C MET A 518 25.87 3.66 26.61
N LYS A 519 25.40 4.92 26.73
CA LYS A 519 25.16 5.58 28.01
C LYS A 519 24.08 4.87 28.83
N LYS A 520 22.95 4.53 28.21
CA LYS A 520 21.85 3.82 28.91
C LYS A 520 22.26 2.42 29.36
N ASP A 521 23.17 1.77 28.62
CA ASP A 521 23.68 0.44 28.92
C ASP A 521 24.85 0.47 29.93
N HIS A 522 25.27 1.64 30.44
CA HIS A 522 26.46 1.80 31.30
C HIS A 522 27.75 1.27 30.69
N PHE A 523 27.83 1.24 29.36
CA PHE A 523 29.01 0.77 28.64
C PHE A 523 30.15 1.78 28.71
N ILE A 524 29.83 3.07 28.81
CA ILE A 524 30.84 4.13 28.91
C ILE A 524 31.59 4.03 30.25
N GLU A 525 30.87 3.77 31.34
CA GLU A 525 31.50 3.56 32.65
C GLU A 525 32.34 2.27 32.67
N LEU A 526 31.96 1.25 31.91
CA LEU A 526 32.72 0.00 31.79
C LEU A 526 34.06 0.19 31.09
N ILE A 527 34.10 1.03 30.04
CA ILE A 527 35.30 1.28 29.22
C ILE A 527 36.16 2.39 29.81
N GLY A 528 35.54 3.42 30.41
CA GLY A 528 36.12 4.69 30.80
C GLY A 528 35.77 5.82 29.83
N GLU A 529 35.25 6.92 30.36
CA GLU A 529 34.78 8.06 29.55
C GLU A 529 35.95 8.67 28.72
N GLU A 530 37.16 8.62 29.25
CA GLU A 530 38.39 9.09 28.62
C GLU A 530 38.76 8.34 27.33
N HIS A 531 38.20 7.16 27.09
CA HIS A 531 38.42 6.34 25.92
C HIS A 531 37.43 6.61 24.77
N PHE A 532 36.53 7.60 24.93
CA PHE A 532 35.59 8.02 23.88
C PHE A 532 36.00 9.37 23.32
N LEU A 533 36.65 9.35 22.17
CA LEU A 533 37.26 10.53 21.54
C LEU A 533 36.38 11.04 20.39
N PRO A 534 36.36 12.39 20.17
CA PRO A 534 35.46 13.00 19.18
C PRO A 534 35.84 12.68 17.72
N ASN A 535 37.13 12.39 17.48
CA ASN A 535 37.64 12.10 16.13
C ASN A 535 38.80 11.11 16.16
N ILE A 536 39.17 10.60 15.00
CA ILE A 536 40.19 9.57 14.87
C ILE A 536 41.61 10.09 15.18
N VAL A 537 41.88 11.37 14.91
CA VAL A 537 43.19 11.96 15.15
C VAL A 537 43.50 11.99 16.64
N GLU A 538 42.57 12.52 17.44
CA GLU A 538 42.68 12.54 18.90
C GLU A 538 42.73 11.11 19.49
N ALA A 539 41.96 10.17 18.90
CA ALA A 539 41.99 8.78 19.35
C ALA A 539 43.36 8.11 19.09
N LEU A 540 44.01 8.39 17.97
CA LEU A 540 45.34 7.88 17.65
C LEU A 540 46.41 8.53 18.53
N ASP A 541 46.39 9.85 18.70
CA ASP A 541 47.30 10.58 19.61
C ASP A 541 47.21 10.01 21.04
N TYR A 542 45.98 9.78 21.52
CA TYR A 542 45.75 9.19 22.84
C TYR A 542 46.30 7.76 22.95
N ALA A 543 46.08 6.93 21.90
CA ALA A 543 46.58 5.56 21.83
C ALA A 543 48.12 5.50 21.81
N GLU A 544 48.79 6.38 21.04
CA GLU A 544 50.26 6.47 20.95
C GLU A 544 50.89 6.84 22.30
N ASN A 545 50.31 7.84 22.99
CA ASN A 545 50.77 8.25 24.31
C ASN A 545 50.64 7.11 25.34
N MET A 546 49.53 6.35 25.32
CA MET A 546 49.35 5.17 26.21
C MET A 546 50.40 4.08 25.95
N VAL A 547 50.76 3.82 24.69
CA VAL A 547 51.75 2.82 24.35
C VAL A 547 53.14 3.26 24.76
N ALA A 548 53.50 4.56 24.60
CA ALA A 548 54.75 5.14 25.02
C ALA A 548 54.94 5.05 26.54
N ASP A 549 53.92 5.43 27.31
CA ASP A 549 53.96 5.37 28.79
C ASP A 549 54.09 3.94 29.31
N SER A 550 53.43 2.97 28.64
CA SER A 550 53.55 1.55 29.01
C SER A 550 54.95 0.97 28.71
N GLY A 551 55.66 1.49 27.71
CA GLY A 551 57.05 1.15 27.41
C GLY A 551 58.05 1.67 28.43
N HIS A 552 57.86 2.86 28.98
CA HIS A 552 58.66 3.46 30.03
C HIS A 552 58.53 2.75 31.39
N LYS A 553 57.32 2.22 31.72
CA LYS A 553 57.09 1.44 32.96
C LYS A 553 57.63 0.01 32.89
N ALA A 554 57.81 -0.56 31.69
CA ALA A 554 58.39 -1.90 31.53
C ALA A 554 59.93 -1.89 31.46
N ALA A 555 60.57 -0.71 31.29
CA ALA A 555 62.04 -0.53 31.26
C ALA A 555 62.64 -0.08 32.62
N LYS A 556 61.81 0.15 33.60
CA LYS A 556 62.19 0.34 35.01
C LYS A 556 61.86 -0.92 35.85
#